data_f723a00e624ff8da666296b514ce54ff
#
_entry.id   f723a00e624ff8da666296b514ce54ff
#
_cell.length_a   1.000
_cell.length_b   1.000
_cell.length_c   1.000
_cell.angle_alpha   90.00
_cell.angle_beta   90.00
_cell.angle_gamma   90.00
#
_symmetry.space_group_name_H-M   'P 1'
#
loop_
_entity.id
_entity.type
_entity.pdbx_description
1 polymer ?
#
loop_
_entity_poly.entity_id
_entity_poly.type
_entity_poly.pdbx_seq_one_letter_code
_entity_poly.pdbx_strand_id
1 'polypeptide(L)'
;MSDHSGYPGAPPGWYDDPAGGPGQRWWDGYSWSEATVLPQHPPPPPWTGAAAPQGPASQVAPWAVASERLNTFTTTQRVDDERGMVPVARFAVAVPGVYYLVTLLLQRVNADQLRSAGHQFRIDWRDAQQGITPPQYHATSSSFTPIGLVVGLVAVVAVVFACIWQHKAASAGRALGIPSQFSPAWGVGCWFVPVVNLWMPYLAVRDCLPPEHPHRPRVLHWWIALLLAGFLSSGAGAFALFSTGAALVLSIPAAVACLAVIAWAPGIVLAIAAAHQEILGMQAADTGVLQA
;
A
#
# COMPACT_ATOMS: atom_id res chain seq x y z
N MET A 1 -34.73 -17.27 35.28
CA MET A 1 -34.39 -18.57 34.74
C MET A 1 -34.58 -18.48 33.22
N SER A 2 -33.55 -18.19 32.51
CA SER A 2 -33.61 -18.00 31.03
C SER A 2 -33.41 -19.36 30.41
N ASP A 3 -34.44 -19.84 29.74
CA ASP A 3 -34.47 -21.11 29.02
C ASP A 3 -33.49 -21.03 27.83
N HIS A 4 -32.37 -21.69 27.94
CA HIS A 4 -31.35 -21.78 26.89
C HIS A 4 -31.63 -23.03 26.04
N SER A 5 -32.81 -23.06 25.38
CA SER A 5 -33.08 -24.04 24.34
C SER A 5 -32.26 -23.73 23.10
N GLY A 6 -30.94 -24.00 23.17
CA GLY A 6 -30.08 -24.07 22.00
C GLY A 6 -30.53 -25.21 21.09
N TYR A 7 -30.26 -25.12 19.80
CA TYR A 7 -30.41 -26.21 18.82
C TYR A 7 -29.26 -27.22 19.02
N PRO A 8 -29.42 -28.27 19.86
CA PRO A 8 -28.32 -29.21 20.11
C PRO A 8 -28.02 -29.97 18.82
N GLY A 9 -26.85 -29.74 18.26
CA GLY A 9 -26.39 -30.40 17.05
C GLY A 9 -26.52 -29.63 15.74
N ALA A 10 -27.00 -28.37 15.77
CA ALA A 10 -26.98 -27.53 14.59
C ALA A 10 -25.56 -27.03 14.29
N PRO A 11 -25.08 -27.08 13.04
CA PRO A 11 -23.77 -26.54 12.67
C PRO A 11 -23.75 -25.01 12.81
N PRO A 12 -22.56 -24.39 12.96
CA PRO A 12 -22.43 -22.93 12.95
C PRO A 12 -23.08 -22.32 11.70
N GLY A 13 -23.90 -21.28 11.89
CA GLY A 13 -24.64 -20.66 10.79
C GLY A 13 -25.60 -19.54 11.22
N TRP A 14 -26.22 -18.90 10.25
CA TRP A 14 -27.29 -17.92 10.47
C TRP A 14 -28.64 -18.62 10.58
N TYR A 15 -29.32 -18.41 11.67
CA TYR A 15 -30.64 -18.98 11.97
C TYR A 15 -31.60 -17.86 12.39
N ASP A 16 -32.91 -18.13 12.31
CA ASP A 16 -33.89 -17.17 12.80
C ASP A 16 -33.67 -16.84 14.27
N ASP A 17 -33.80 -15.56 14.66
CA ASP A 17 -33.53 -15.10 16.01
C ASP A 17 -34.43 -15.81 17.04
N PRO A 18 -33.86 -16.62 17.96
CA PRO A 18 -34.65 -17.34 18.96
C PRO A 18 -35.35 -16.42 19.96
N ALA A 19 -34.97 -15.14 20.03
CA ALA A 19 -35.64 -14.12 20.80
C ALA A 19 -36.92 -13.57 20.13
N GLY A 20 -37.29 -14.09 18.94
CA GLY A 20 -38.50 -13.69 18.22
C GLY A 20 -38.38 -12.36 17.46
N GLY A 21 -37.18 -11.85 17.29
CA GLY A 21 -36.90 -10.65 16.49
C GLY A 21 -37.06 -10.93 14.98
N PRO A 22 -37.29 -9.89 14.13
CA PRO A 22 -37.48 -10.02 12.69
C PRO A 22 -36.14 -10.19 11.93
N GLY A 23 -35.15 -10.90 12.47
CA GLY A 23 -33.82 -11.07 11.89
C GLY A 23 -33.24 -12.45 12.11
N GLN A 24 -32.05 -12.65 11.54
CA GLN A 24 -31.24 -13.83 11.77
C GLN A 24 -30.13 -13.51 12.76
N ARG A 25 -29.78 -14.50 13.60
CA ARG A 25 -28.72 -14.45 14.58
C ARG A 25 -27.70 -15.55 14.27
N TRP A 26 -26.45 -15.26 14.47
CA TRP A 26 -25.40 -16.25 14.23
C TRP A 26 -25.28 -17.22 15.40
N TRP A 27 -25.32 -18.51 15.09
CA TRP A 27 -25.03 -19.62 15.97
C TRP A 27 -23.62 -20.13 15.74
N ASP A 28 -22.75 -20.20 16.77
CA ASP A 28 -21.35 -20.66 16.64
C ASP A 28 -21.19 -22.17 16.92
N GLY A 29 -22.28 -22.88 17.20
CA GLY A 29 -22.30 -24.28 17.62
C GLY A 29 -22.45 -24.47 19.14
N TYR A 30 -22.33 -23.39 19.94
CA TYR A 30 -22.41 -23.41 21.39
C TYR A 30 -23.26 -22.28 21.97
N SER A 31 -23.22 -21.11 21.33
CA SER A 31 -23.89 -19.90 21.81
C SER A 31 -24.37 -19.01 20.66
N TRP A 32 -25.38 -18.17 20.94
CA TRP A 32 -25.87 -17.18 20.02
C TRP A 32 -25.06 -15.87 20.11
N SER A 33 -24.67 -15.31 18.99
CA SER A 33 -24.00 -14.00 18.97
C SER A 33 -24.97 -12.88 19.39
N GLU A 34 -24.45 -11.74 19.86
CA GLU A 34 -25.27 -10.55 20.12
C GLU A 34 -25.70 -9.82 18.84
N ALA A 35 -24.99 -10.07 17.72
CA ALA A 35 -25.27 -9.44 16.45
C ALA A 35 -26.46 -10.11 15.75
N THR A 36 -27.46 -9.31 15.38
CA THR A 36 -28.60 -9.72 14.53
C THR A 36 -28.49 -9.04 13.17
N VAL A 37 -28.77 -9.79 12.10
CA VAL A 37 -28.85 -9.26 10.73
C VAL A 37 -30.31 -9.26 10.31
N LEU A 38 -30.85 -8.10 9.96
CA LEU A 38 -32.18 -8.02 9.37
C LEU A 38 -32.16 -8.66 7.98
N PRO A 39 -33.20 -9.44 7.58
CA PRO A 39 -33.30 -9.96 6.23
C PRO A 39 -33.29 -8.80 5.23
N GLN A 40 -32.35 -8.77 4.34
CA GLN A 40 -32.22 -7.68 3.36
C GLN A 40 -33.33 -7.73 2.29
N HIS A 41 -34.12 -8.83 2.21
CA HIS A 41 -35.29 -8.95 1.33
C HIS A 41 -36.25 -9.95 1.92
N PRO A 42 -37.59 -9.70 1.85
CA PRO A 42 -38.57 -10.77 2.00
C PRO A 42 -38.32 -11.81 0.89
N PRO A 43 -38.43 -13.12 1.16
CA PRO A 43 -38.38 -14.12 0.10
C PRO A 43 -39.42 -13.79 -0.96
N PRO A 44 -39.10 -13.90 -2.26
CA PRO A 44 -40.09 -13.70 -3.32
C PRO A 44 -41.27 -14.67 -3.09
N PRO A 45 -42.52 -14.22 -3.26
CA PRO A 45 -43.66 -15.08 -3.09
C PRO A 45 -43.54 -16.32 -3.98
N PRO A 46 -44.02 -17.52 -3.54
CA PRO A 46 -43.96 -18.73 -4.35
C PRO A 46 -44.64 -18.47 -5.70
N TRP A 47 -43.92 -18.73 -6.79
CA TRP A 47 -44.40 -18.58 -8.15
C TRP A 47 -45.62 -19.44 -8.38
N THR A 48 -46.79 -18.87 -8.23
CA THR A 48 -47.98 -19.36 -8.89
C THR A 48 -47.90 -18.84 -10.31
N GLY A 49 -47.85 -19.72 -11.30
CA GLY A 49 -47.62 -19.45 -12.72
C GLY A 49 -48.65 -18.55 -13.43
N ALA A 50 -49.01 -17.44 -12.84
CA ALA A 50 -49.73 -16.37 -13.50
C ALA A 50 -48.72 -15.46 -14.19
N ALA A 51 -48.88 -15.30 -15.51
CA ALA A 51 -48.07 -14.37 -16.30
C ALA A 51 -47.96 -13.03 -15.58
N ALA A 52 -46.72 -12.59 -15.34
CA ALA A 52 -46.46 -11.29 -14.75
C ALA A 52 -47.21 -10.22 -15.58
N PRO A 53 -47.97 -9.30 -14.96
CA PRO A 53 -48.48 -8.17 -15.68
C PRO A 53 -47.28 -7.40 -16.25
N GLN A 54 -47.25 -7.30 -17.58
CA GLN A 54 -46.29 -6.39 -18.26
C GLN A 54 -46.76 -4.96 -17.96
N GLY A 55 -46.38 -4.47 -16.80
CA GLY A 55 -46.49 -3.05 -16.48
C GLY A 55 -45.60 -2.23 -17.39
N PRO A 56 -45.92 -0.96 -17.64
CA PRO A 56 -45.11 -0.09 -18.48
C PRO A 56 -43.66 -0.07 -17.97
N ALA A 57 -42.73 -0.12 -18.91
CA ALA A 57 -41.30 -0.24 -18.73
C ALA A 57 -40.79 0.34 -17.40
N SER A 58 -40.26 -0.55 -16.59
CA SER A 58 -39.45 -0.37 -15.37
C SER A 58 -39.31 1.07 -14.88
N GLN A 59 -40.23 1.53 -14.05
CA GLN A 59 -39.89 2.64 -13.17
C GLN A 59 -38.87 2.12 -12.18
N VAL A 60 -37.60 2.43 -12.43
CA VAL A 60 -36.50 2.16 -11.49
C VAL A 60 -36.91 2.77 -10.14
N ALA A 61 -36.96 1.94 -9.11
CA ALA A 61 -37.45 2.40 -7.80
C ALA A 61 -36.66 3.64 -7.34
N PRO A 62 -37.30 4.66 -6.78
CA PRO A 62 -36.63 5.92 -6.40
C PRO A 62 -35.41 5.73 -5.48
N TRP A 63 -35.43 4.69 -4.61
CA TRP A 63 -34.31 4.36 -3.75
C TRP A 63 -33.12 3.76 -4.53
N ALA A 64 -33.37 3.04 -5.64
CA ALA A 64 -32.29 2.49 -6.47
C ALA A 64 -31.55 3.62 -7.21
N VAL A 65 -32.29 4.60 -7.72
CA VAL A 65 -31.69 5.82 -8.31
C VAL A 65 -30.93 6.63 -7.26
N ALA A 66 -31.46 6.74 -6.05
CA ALA A 66 -30.78 7.45 -4.97
C ALA A 66 -29.50 6.74 -4.53
N SER A 67 -29.51 5.40 -4.42
CA SER A 67 -28.30 4.62 -4.07
C SER A 67 -27.22 4.71 -5.14
N GLU A 68 -27.61 4.68 -6.42
CA GLU A 68 -26.66 4.83 -7.54
C GLU A 68 -26.03 6.23 -7.56
N ARG A 69 -26.83 7.28 -7.33
CA ARG A 69 -26.30 8.66 -7.21
C ARG A 69 -25.33 8.80 -6.04
N LEU A 70 -25.62 8.21 -4.89
CA LEU A 70 -24.73 8.21 -3.72
C LEU A 70 -23.44 7.46 -4.02
N ASN A 71 -23.49 6.30 -4.67
CA ASN A 71 -22.33 5.54 -5.07
C ASN A 71 -21.45 6.32 -6.06
N THR A 72 -22.06 6.94 -7.06
CA THR A 72 -21.37 7.78 -8.05
C THR A 72 -20.71 8.97 -7.36
N PHE A 73 -21.42 9.67 -6.46
CA PHE A 73 -20.87 10.79 -5.71
C PHE A 73 -19.67 10.39 -4.85
N THR A 74 -19.77 9.29 -4.10
CA THR A 74 -18.68 8.81 -3.24
C THR A 74 -17.48 8.34 -4.06
N THR A 75 -17.68 7.75 -5.23
CA THR A 75 -16.62 7.32 -6.15
C THR A 75 -15.91 8.54 -6.73
N THR A 76 -16.65 9.52 -7.22
CA THR A 76 -16.09 10.79 -7.73
C THR A 76 -15.25 11.49 -6.66
N GLN A 77 -15.78 11.60 -5.45
CA GLN A 77 -15.05 12.22 -4.33
C GLN A 77 -13.72 11.50 -4.04
N ARG A 78 -13.69 10.17 -4.07
CA ARG A 78 -12.44 9.41 -3.84
C ARG A 78 -11.40 9.64 -4.93
N VAL A 79 -11.84 9.70 -6.19
CA VAL A 79 -10.96 9.99 -7.33
C VAL A 79 -10.43 11.42 -7.26
N ASP A 80 -11.25 12.39 -6.90
CA ASP A 80 -10.83 13.78 -6.71
C ASP A 80 -9.87 13.94 -5.53
N ASP A 81 -10.11 13.23 -4.44
CA ASP A 81 -9.22 13.18 -3.27
C ASP A 81 -7.84 12.60 -3.62
N GLU A 82 -7.79 11.56 -4.44
CA GLU A 82 -6.53 11.01 -4.97
C GLU A 82 -5.85 12.05 -5.88
N ARG A 83 -6.59 12.61 -6.83
CA ARG A 83 -6.09 13.62 -7.79
C ARG A 83 -5.47 14.82 -7.07
N GLY A 84 -6.08 15.28 -5.99
CA GLY A 84 -5.54 16.37 -5.17
C GLY A 84 -4.16 16.06 -4.57
N MET A 85 -3.82 14.77 -4.38
CA MET A 85 -2.53 14.34 -3.86
C MET A 85 -1.45 14.12 -4.94
N VAL A 86 -1.83 14.02 -6.22
CA VAL A 86 -0.89 13.72 -7.33
C VAL A 86 0.32 14.68 -7.39
N PRO A 87 0.16 16.02 -7.25
CA PRO A 87 1.30 16.94 -7.29
C PRO A 87 2.36 16.65 -6.24
N VAL A 88 1.95 16.24 -5.04
CA VAL A 88 2.85 15.89 -3.93
C VAL A 88 3.37 14.46 -4.07
N ALA A 89 2.48 13.53 -4.40
CA ALA A 89 2.80 12.10 -4.49
C ALA A 89 3.90 11.79 -5.51
N ARG A 90 3.87 12.43 -6.70
CA ARG A 90 4.88 12.22 -7.74
C ARG A 90 6.30 12.52 -7.27
N PHE A 91 6.45 13.51 -6.37
CA PHE A 91 7.75 13.80 -5.74
C PHE A 91 8.01 12.85 -4.58
N ALA A 92 7.02 12.62 -3.71
CA ALA A 92 7.16 11.75 -2.54
C ALA A 92 7.62 10.34 -2.91
N VAL A 93 7.06 9.75 -3.98
CA VAL A 93 7.43 8.39 -4.44
C VAL A 93 8.82 8.35 -5.10
N ALA A 94 9.36 9.49 -5.55
CA ALA A 94 10.73 9.61 -6.09
C ALA A 94 11.80 9.82 -4.98
N VAL A 95 11.40 10.35 -3.81
CA VAL A 95 12.34 10.68 -2.71
C VAL A 95 13.20 9.49 -2.25
N PRO A 96 12.73 8.23 -2.18
CA PRO A 96 13.61 7.11 -1.84
C PRO A 96 14.83 6.99 -2.76
N GLY A 97 14.66 7.21 -4.07
CA GLY A 97 15.78 7.23 -5.02
C GLY A 97 16.76 8.37 -4.72
N VAL A 98 16.24 9.57 -4.44
CA VAL A 98 17.07 10.73 -4.03
C VAL A 98 17.78 10.45 -2.70
N TYR A 99 17.08 9.89 -1.73
CA TYR A 99 17.65 9.53 -0.42
C TYR A 99 18.85 8.58 -0.57
N TYR A 100 18.69 7.48 -1.31
CA TYR A 100 19.78 6.53 -1.52
C TYR A 100 20.93 7.14 -2.32
N LEU A 101 20.65 7.98 -3.32
CA LEU A 101 21.67 8.67 -4.09
C LEU A 101 22.48 9.64 -3.21
N VAL A 102 21.82 10.45 -2.38
CA VAL A 102 22.49 11.35 -1.43
C VAL A 102 23.30 10.56 -0.42
N THR A 103 22.75 9.45 0.08
CA THR A 103 23.49 8.56 1.01
C THR A 103 24.78 8.03 0.37
N LEU A 104 24.73 7.60 -0.90
CA LEU A 104 25.93 7.18 -1.66
C LEU A 104 26.95 8.29 -1.78
N LEU A 105 26.53 9.52 -2.08
CA LEU A 105 27.41 10.69 -2.17
C LEU A 105 28.05 11.01 -0.82
N LEU A 106 27.26 11.00 0.27
CA LEU A 106 27.78 11.22 1.63
C LEU A 106 28.78 10.14 2.04
N GLN A 107 28.54 8.87 1.69
CA GLN A 107 29.49 7.78 1.90
C GLN A 107 30.82 8.04 1.16
N ARG A 108 30.79 8.65 -0.03
CA ARG A 108 31.98 9.02 -0.78
C ARG A 108 32.77 10.15 -0.11
N VAL A 109 32.07 11.20 0.29
CA VAL A 109 32.69 12.34 0.99
C VAL A 109 33.35 11.89 2.30
N ASN A 110 32.72 10.96 3.02
CA ASN A 110 33.19 10.46 4.31
C ASN A 110 34.01 9.15 4.19
N ALA A 111 34.50 8.80 3.00
CA ALA A 111 35.16 7.51 2.75
C ALA A 111 36.39 7.27 3.64
N ASP A 112 37.14 8.30 4.00
CA ASP A 112 38.29 8.16 4.87
C ASP A 112 37.92 7.92 6.34
N GLN A 113 36.86 8.56 6.82
CA GLN A 113 36.31 8.30 8.15
C GLN A 113 35.72 6.88 8.26
N LEU A 114 35.04 6.40 7.23
CA LEU A 114 34.52 5.03 7.19
C LEU A 114 35.65 4.00 7.20
N ARG A 115 36.76 4.26 6.47
CA ARG A 115 37.93 3.37 6.45
C ARG A 115 38.61 3.33 7.80
N SER A 116 38.83 4.47 8.47
CA SER A 116 39.44 4.51 9.79
C SER A 116 38.57 3.77 10.83
N ALA A 117 37.24 3.93 10.79
CA ALA A 117 36.34 3.19 11.64
C ALA A 117 36.40 1.67 11.39
N GLY A 118 36.44 1.25 10.11
CA GLY A 118 36.59 -0.16 9.75
C GLY A 118 37.96 -0.75 10.15
N HIS A 119 39.01 0.04 10.08
CA HIS A 119 40.34 -0.37 10.57
C HIS A 119 40.32 -0.57 12.10
N GLN A 120 39.75 0.37 12.85
CA GLN A 120 39.63 0.28 14.30
C GLN A 120 38.78 -0.93 14.71
N PHE A 121 37.66 -1.14 14.07
CA PHE A 121 36.80 -2.32 14.32
C PHE A 121 37.58 -3.64 14.15
N ARG A 122 38.43 -3.76 13.12
CA ARG A 122 39.23 -4.96 12.92
C ARG A 122 40.29 -5.17 14.00
N ILE A 123 40.88 -4.09 14.54
CA ILE A 123 41.81 -4.16 15.66
C ILE A 123 41.07 -4.63 16.91
N ASP A 124 40.00 -3.95 17.26
CA ASP A 124 39.21 -4.27 18.46
C ASP A 124 38.67 -5.71 18.44
N TRP A 125 38.22 -6.19 17.24
CA TRP A 125 37.78 -7.58 17.06
C TRP A 125 38.92 -8.58 17.27
N ARG A 126 40.13 -8.31 16.77
CA ARG A 126 41.29 -9.17 16.96
C ARG A 126 41.70 -9.23 18.44
N ASP A 127 41.75 -8.06 19.09
CA ASP A 127 42.11 -7.93 20.48
C ASP A 127 41.11 -8.68 21.38
N ALA A 128 39.81 -8.58 21.09
CA ALA A 128 38.77 -9.33 21.77
C ALA A 128 38.95 -10.85 21.62
N GLN A 129 39.34 -11.33 20.44
CA GLN A 129 39.63 -12.75 20.23
C GLN A 129 40.89 -13.24 21.02
N GLN A 130 41.83 -12.34 21.31
CA GLN A 130 43.01 -12.65 22.10
C GLN A 130 42.81 -12.47 23.61
N GLY A 131 41.60 -12.17 24.06
CA GLY A 131 41.27 -11.93 25.47
C GLY A 131 41.82 -10.62 26.01
N ILE A 132 42.28 -9.74 25.14
CA ILE A 132 42.72 -8.39 25.50
C ILE A 132 41.42 -7.59 25.72
N THR A 133 41.27 -7.01 26.92
CA THR A 133 40.13 -6.14 27.19
C THR A 133 40.10 -5.03 26.15
N PRO A 134 38.99 -4.87 25.40
CA PRO A 134 38.93 -3.83 24.41
C PRO A 134 39.18 -2.49 25.10
N PRO A 135 39.98 -1.60 24.49
CA PRO A 135 40.13 -0.25 24.99
C PRO A 135 38.72 0.35 25.07
N GLN A 136 38.48 1.15 26.12
CA GLN A 136 37.15 1.76 26.31
C GLN A 136 36.69 2.35 24.98
N TYR A 137 35.58 1.84 24.49
CA TYR A 137 34.98 2.27 23.22
C TYR A 137 34.75 3.78 23.32
N HIS A 138 35.74 4.54 22.89
CA HIS A 138 35.52 5.94 22.57
C HIS A 138 34.59 5.90 21.36
N ALA A 139 33.30 6.00 21.64
CA ALA A 139 32.31 6.23 20.60
C ALA A 139 32.88 7.38 19.76
N THR A 140 33.53 7.02 18.65
CA THR A 140 33.80 8.01 17.61
C THR A 140 32.42 8.57 17.38
N SER A 141 32.20 9.80 17.83
CA SER A 141 30.94 10.49 17.64
C SER A 141 30.63 10.32 16.17
N SER A 142 29.74 9.38 15.88
CA SER A 142 29.18 9.25 14.54
C SER A 142 28.62 10.64 14.31
N SER A 143 29.40 11.44 13.58
CA SER A 143 28.98 12.77 13.20
C SER A 143 27.80 12.52 12.28
N PHE A 144 26.61 12.34 12.88
CA PHE A 144 25.38 12.52 12.17
C PHE A 144 25.49 13.91 11.59
N THR A 145 25.99 13.98 10.36
CA THR A 145 26.13 15.28 9.73
C THR A 145 24.73 15.88 9.74
N PRO A 146 24.56 17.16 10.09
CA PRO A 146 23.25 17.82 10.10
C PRO A 146 22.50 17.58 8.79
N ILE A 147 23.22 17.45 7.70
CA ILE A 147 22.71 17.08 6.38
C ILE A 147 22.04 15.70 6.38
N GLY A 148 22.66 14.69 7.01
CA GLY A 148 22.07 13.35 7.10
C GLY A 148 20.75 13.32 7.87
N LEU A 149 20.65 14.10 8.95
CA LEU A 149 19.41 14.24 9.72
C LEU A 149 18.31 14.92 8.89
N VAL A 150 18.62 16.01 8.19
CA VAL A 150 17.67 16.71 7.33
C VAL A 150 17.19 15.80 6.21
N VAL A 151 18.10 15.11 5.53
CA VAL A 151 17.75 14.18 4.44
C VAL A 151 16.89 13.02 4.96
N GLY A 152 17.21 12.48 6.14
CA GLY A 152 16.40 11.45 6.79
C GLY A 152 14.98 11.93 7.13
N LEU A 153 14.86 13.14 7.68
CA LEU A 153 13.56 13.74 7.99
C LEU A 153 12.73 13.96 6.74
N VAL A 154 13.31 14.49 5.67
CA VAL A 154 12.64 14.67 4.37
C VAL A 154 12.17 13.33 3.82
N ALA A 155 12.99 12.28 3.93
CA ALA A 155 12.60 10.93 3.50
C ALA A 155 11.40 10.39 4.31
N VAL A 156 11.38 10.57 5.63
CA VAL A 156 10.25 10.15 6.48
C VAL A 156 8.96 10.89 6.08
N VAL A 157 9.02 12.21 5.92
CA VAL A 157 7.87 13.01 5.47
C VAL A 157 7.36 12.53 4.10
N ALA A 158 8.28 12.27 3.17
CA ALA A 158 7.90 11.76 1.85
C ALA A 158 7.24 10.39 1.92
N VAL A 159 7.73 9.48 2.76
CA VAL A 159 7.10 8.16 2.98
C VAL A 159 5.67 8.32 3.49
N VAL A 160 5.43 9.23 4.44
CA VAL A 160 4.08 9.51 4.94
C VAL A 160 3.15 9.97 3.81
N PHE A 161 3.59 10.93 2.98
CA PHE A 161 2.79 11.39 1.84
C PHE A 161 2.57 10.29 0.78
N ALA A 162 3.58 9.47 0.51
CA ALA A 162 3.45 8.33 -0.39
C ALA A 162 2.42 7.30 0.14
N CYS A 163 2.43 7.02 1.44
CA CYS A 163 1.46 6.14 2.10
C CYS A 163 0.03 6.70 2.03
N ILE A 164 -0.15 8.01 2.29
CA ILE A 164 -1.46 8.66 2.19
C ILE A 164 -1.98 8.59 0.76
N TRP A 165 -1.15 8.93 -0.21
CA TRP A 165 -1.51 8.84 -1.63
C TRP A 165 -1.86 7.40 -2.03
N GLN A 166 -1.04 6.42 -1.68
CA GLN A 166 -1.29 5.01 -2.02
C GLN A 166 -2.62 4.51 -1.44
N HIS A 167 -2.93 4.88 -0.19
CA HIS A 167 -4.21 4.55 0.42
C HIS A 167 -5.38 5.15 -0.36
N LYS A 168 -5.27 6.42 -0.77
CA LYS A 168 -6.31 7.10 -1.57
C LYS A 168 -6.44 6.47 -2.96
N ALA A 169 -5.33 6.20 -3.64
CA ALA A 169 -5.31 5.54 -4.95
C ALA A 169 -5.95 4.13 -4.90
N ALA A 170 -5.58 3.32 -3.90
CA ALA A 170 -6.19 2.00 -3.71
C ALA A 170 -7.69 2.09 -3.36
N SER A 171 -8.11 3.12 -2.63
CA SER A 171 -9.52 3.36 -2.29
C SER A 171 -10.34 3.81 -3.50
N ALA A 172 -9.77 4.68 -4.35
CA ALA A 172 -10.37 5.14 -5.60
C ALA A 172 -10.48 3.98 -6.60
N GLY A 173 -9.38 3.24 -6.84
CA GLY A 173 -9.37 2.09 -7.74
C GLY A 173 -10.42 1.03 -7.36
N ARG A 174 -10.58 0.77 -6.06
CA ARG A 174 -11.59 -0.16 -5.56
C ARG A 174 -13.02 0.35 -5.77
N ALA A 175 -13.26 1.65 -5.60
CA ALA A 175 -14.56 2.28 -5.87
C ALA A 175 -14.92 2.25 -7.36
N LEU A 176 -13.91 2.32 -8.24
CA LEU A 176 -14.04 2.17 -9.69
C LEU A 176 -14.20 0.71 -10.16
N GLY A 177 -14.15 -0.27 -9.24
CA GLY A 177 -14.27 -1.69 -9.57
C GLY A 177 -12.97 -2.35 -10.05
N ILE A 178 -11.81 -1.71 -9.90
CA ILE A 178 -10.52 -2.32 -10.23
C ILE A 178 -10.24 -3.46 -9.23
N PRO A 179 -9.99 -4.69 -9.72
CA PRO A 179 -9.73 -5.84 -8.86
C PRO A 179 -8.41 -5.66 -8.10
N SER A 180 -8.48 -5.75 -6.78
CA SER A 180 -7.33 -5.60 -5.88
C SER A 180 -7.30 -6.72 -4.85
N GLN A 181 -6.13 -7.32 -4.65
CA GLN A 181 -5.92 -8.42 -3.71
C GLN A 181 -5.92 -7.94 -2.25
N PHE A 182 -5.59 -6.67 -1.99
CA PHE A 182 -5.39 -6.15 -0.65
C PHE A 182 -6.36 -5.00 -0.34
N SER A 183 -6.76 -4.90 0.94
CA SER A 183 -7.45 -3.69 1.40
C SER A 183 -6.54 -2.45 1.27
N PRO A 184 -7.08 -1.24 1.07
CA PRO A 184 -6.27 -0.02 0.99
C PRO A 184 -5.34 0.17 2.20
N ALA A 185 -5.81 -0.16 3.41
CA ALA A 185 -5.02 -0.08 4.63
C ALA A 185 -3.88 -1.10 4.65
N TRP A 186 -4.13 -2.36 4.24
CA TRP A 186 -3.10 -3.39 4.18
C TRP A 186 -2.09 -3.12 3.07
N GLY A 187 -2.51 -2.54 1.94
CA GLY A 187 -1.60 -2.10 0.88
C GLY A 187 -0.54 -1.11 1.37
N VAL A 188 -0.88 -0.27 2.36
CA VAL A 188 0.09 0.60 3.04
C VAL A 188 0.83 -0.13 4.17
N GLY A 189 0.12 -0.93 4.99
CA GLY A 189 0.71 -1.65 6.12
C GLY A 189 1.85 -2.60 5.74
N CYS A 190 1.78 -3.21 4.54
CA CYS A 190 2.80 -4.15 4.06
C CYS A 190 4.20 -3.52 3.87
N TRP A 191 4.32 -2.20 3.76
CA TRP A 191 5.60 -1.49 3.70
C TRP A 191 6.43 -1.61 4.99
N PHE A 192 5.76 -1.82 6.13
CA PHE A 192 6.39 -1.84 7.45
C PHE A 192 6.68 -3.25 7.95
N VAL A 193 6.31 -4.30 7.20
CA VAL A 193 6.57 -5.70 7.57
C VAL A 193 7.79 -6.21 6.78
N PRO A 194 8.95 -6.48 7.43
CA PRO A 194 10.24 -6.66 6.77
C PRO A 194 10.27 -7.68 5.63
N VAL A 195 9.70 -8.88 5.83
CA VAL A 195 9.71 -9.94 4.80
C VAL A 195 8.69 -9.62 3.71
N VAL A 196 7.51 -9.19 4.12
CA VAL A 196 6.38 -8.85 3.24
C VAL A 196 6.72 -7.67 2.33
N ASN A 197 7.51 -6.73 2.83
CA ASN A 197 7.98 -5.55 2.10
C ASN A 197 8.80 -5.89 0.83
N LEU A 198 9.24 -7.13 0.65
CA LEU A 198 10.01 -7.49 -0.55
C LEU A 198 9.16 -7.64 -1.82
N TRP A 199 7.84 -7.90 -1.70
CA TRP A 199 6.98 -8.10 -2.88
C TRP A 199 5.57 -7.50 -2.77
N MET A 200 4.96 -7.44 -1.57
CA MET A 200 3.57 -6.98 -1.44
C MET A 200 3.35 -5.52 -1.83
N PRO A 201 4.24 -4.56 -1.53
CA PRO A 201 4.06 -3.18 -1.98
C PRO A 201 4.00 -3.04 -3.49
N TYR A 202 4.79 -3.85 -4.22
CA TYR A 202 4.68 -3.94 -5.68
C TYR A 202 3.27 -4.34 -6.11
N LEU A 203 2.72 -5.41 -5.51
CA LEU A 203 1.38 -5.89 -5.83
C LEU A 203 0.32 -4.83 -5.50
N ALA A 204 0.45 -4.17 -4.34
CA ALA A 204 -0.48 -3.15 -3.89
C ALA A 204 -0.51 -1.91 -4.82
N VAL A 205 0.66 -1.45 -5.30
CA VAL A 205 0.73 -0.34 -6.26
C VAL A 205 0.28 -0.77 -7.65
N ARG A 206 0.67 -1.97 -8.10
CA ARG A 206 0.25 -2.54 -9.38
C ARG A 206 -1.28 -2.64 -9.49
N ASP A 207 -1.93 -3.09 -8.42
CA ASP A 207 -3.38 -3.30 -8.38
C ASP A 207 -4.19 -1.99 -8.28
N CYS A 208 -3.53 -0.83 -8.21
CA CYS A 208 -4.18 0.46 -8.48
C CYS A 208 -4.41 0.70 -9.99
N LEU A 209 -3.80 -0.08 -10.88
CA LEU A 209 -3.98 -0.01 -12.33
C LEU A 209 -4.88 -1.14 -12.83
N PRO A 210 -5.74 -0.90 -13.83
CA PRO A 210 -6.51 -1.97 -14.49
C PRO A 210 -5.62 -3.10 -14.99
N PRO A 211 -6.09 -4.36 -15.04
CA PRO A 211 -5.31 -5.52 -15.47
C PRO A 211 -4.61 -5.34 -16.82
N GLU A 212 -5.28 -4.73 -17.79
CA GLU A 212 -4.80 -4.54 -19.16
C GLU A 212 -3.97 -3.25 -19.36
N HIS A 213 -3.74 -2.48 -18.29
CA HIS A 213 -3.10 -1.17 -18.42
C HIS A 213 -1.61 -1.30 -18.83
N PRO A 214 -1.13 -0.56 -19.87
CA PRO A 214 0.21 -0.72 -20.46
C PRO A 214 1.36 -0.33 -19.49
N HIS A 215 1.07 0.43 -18.43
CA HIS A 215 2.06 0.82 -17.43
C HIS A 215 2.24 -0.20 -16.28
N ARG A 216 1.46 -1.27 -16.21
CA ARG A 216 1.63 -2.30 -15.16
C ARG A 216 3.04 -2.90 -15.10
N PRO A 217 3.72 -3.25 -16.22
CA PRO A 217 5.10 -3.72 -16.17
C PRO A 217 6.09 -2.70 -15.61
N ARG A 218 5.83 -1.39 -15.83
CA ARG A 218 6.71 -0.32 -15.28
C ARG A 218 6.71 -0.29 -13.76
N VAL A 219 5.61 -0.66 -13.12
CA VAL A 219 5.54 -0.77 -11.65
C VAL A 219 6.53 -1.82 -11.15
N LEU A 220 6.66 -2.96 -11.86
CA LEU A 220 7.64 -4.00 -11.52
C LEU A 220 9.08 -3.50 -11.68
N HIS A 221 9.39 -2.85 -12.79
CA HIS A 221 10.74 -2.31 -13.03
C HIS A 221 11.12 -1.26 -11.98
N TRP A 222 10.20 -0.34 -11.66
CA TRP A 222 10.39 0.64 -10.60
C TRP A 222 10.63 -0.04 -9.24
N TRP A 223 9.84 -1.08 -8.92
CA TRP A 223 9.98 -1.82 -7.66
C TRP A 223 11.34 -2.52 -7.54
N ILE A 224 11.76 -3.21 -8.61
CA ILE A 224 13.09 -3.85 -8.67
C ILE A 224 14.18 -2.80 -8.52
N ALA A 225 14.08 -1.66 -9.21
CA ALA A 225 15.05 -0.57 -9.08
C ALA A 225 15.11 -0.04 -7.64
N LEU A 226 13.96 0.09 -6.95
CA LEU A 226 13.91 0.55 -5.56
C LEU A 226 14.60 -0.43 -4.61
N LEU A 227 14.35 -1.74 -4.75
CA LEU A 227 15.03 -2.77 -3.97
C LEU A 227 16.54 -2.77 -4.23
N LEU A 228 16.95 -2.72 -5.50
CA LEU A 228 18.36 -2.67 -5.87
C LEU A 228 19.03 -1.40 -5.35
N ALA A 229 18.37 -0.23 -5.44
CA ALA A 229 18.89 1.01 -4.88
C ALA A 229 19.17 0.88 -3.37
N GLY A 230 18.23 0.30 -2.62
CA GLY A 230 18.38 0.07 -1.18
C GLY A 230 19.49 -0.92 -0.84
N PHE A 231 19.47 -2.11 -1.44
CA PHE A 231 20.44 -3.17 -1.15
C PHE A 231 21.86 -2.79 -1.57
N LEU A 232 22.04 -2.24 -2.77
CA LEU A 232 23.36 -1.88 -3.29
C LEU A 232 23.94 -0.67 -2.57
N SER A 233 23.11 0.33 -2.22
CA SER A 233 23.59 1.49 -1.44
C SER A 233 24.02 1.09 -0.03
N SER A 234 23.25 0.21 0.63
CA SER A 234 23.60 -0.33 1.94
C SER A 234 24.86 -1.20 1.86
N GLY A 235 24.96 -2.04 0.83
CA GLY A 235 26.13 -2.86 0.56
C GLY A 235 27.38 -2.02 0.29
N ALA A 236 27.28 -0.99 -0.53
CA ALA A 236 28.40 -0.07 -0.80
C ALA A 236 28.92 0.60 0.49
N GLY A 237 28.01 1.00 1.39
CA GLY A 237 28.38 1.53 2.71
C GLY A 237 29.09 0.51 3.59
N ALA A 238 28.57 -0.72 3.67
CA ALA A 238 29.18 -1.80 4.44
C ALA A 238 30.58 -2.16 3.89
N PHE A 239 30.73 -2.29 2.57
CA PHE A 239 32.00 -2.61 1.95
C PHE A 239 33.00 -1.46 2.02
N ALA A 240 32.54 -0.21 2.15
CA ALA A 240 33.45 0.95 2.33
C ALA A 240 34.31 0.84 3.62
N LEU A 241 33.83 0.09 4.63
CA LEU A 241 34.60 -0.20 5.86
C LEU A 241 35.80 -1.12 5.61
N PHE A 242 35.78 -1.94 4.56
CA PHE A 242 36.75 -2.98 4.31
C PHE A 242 37.57 -2.77 3.02
N SER A 243 36.91 -2.29 1.96
CA SER A 243 37.49 -2.16 0.63
C SER A 243 36.86 -1.03 -0.16
N THR A 244 37.65 -0.07 -0.57
CA THR A 244 37.24 1.03 -1.45
C THR A 244 36.89 0.55 -2.84
N GLY A 245 37.62 -0.44 -3.37
CA GLY A 245 37.33 -1.01 -4.69
C GLY A 245 35.98 -1.68 -4.75
N ALA A 246 35.66 -2.52 -3.77
CA ALA A 246 34.33 -3.18 -3.69
C ALA A 246 33.19 -2.16 -3.53
N ALA A 247 33.38 -1.15 -2.68
CA ALA A 247 32.41 -0.07 -2.50
C ALA A 247 32.20 0.74 -3.80
N LEU A 248 33.25 0.97 -4.59
CA LEU A 248 33.13 1.64 -5.90
C LEU A 248 32.33 0.81 -6.90
N VAL A 249 32.64 -0.48 -7.01
CA VAL A 249 31.95 -1.40 -7.92
C VAL A 249 30.45 -1.44 -7.64
N LEU A 250 30.06 -1.50 -6.35
CA LEU A 250 28.64 -1.53 -5.95
C LEU A 250 27.92 -0.19 -6.12
N SER A 251 28.64 0.94 -6.01
CA SER A 251 27.99 2.25 -6.06
C SER A 251 27.54 2.67 -7.45
N ILE A 252 28.18 2.16 -8.52
CA ILE A 252 27.76 2.47 -9.90
C ILE A 252 26.37 1.91 -10.19
N PRO A 253 26.13 0.59 -10.05
CA PRO A 253 24.77 0.05 -10.26
C PRO A 253 23.76 0.58 -9.25
N ALA A 254 24.18 0.90 -8.01
CA ALA A 254 23.31 1.56 -7.05
C ALA A 254 22.85 2.94 -7.54
N ALA A 255 23.75 3.77 -8.05
CA ALA A 255 23.40 5.08 -8.61
C ALA A 255 22.46 4.96 -9.82
N VAL A 256 22.70 4.00 -10.71
CA VAL A 256 21.81 3.72 -11.85
C VAL A 256 20.40 3.34 -11.36
N ALA A 257 20.30 2.46 -10.35
CA ALA A 257 19.02 2.07 -9.76
C ALA A 257 18.31 3.27 -9.11
N CYS A 258 19.04 4.14 -8.40
CA CYS A 258 18.46 5.37 -7.82
C CYS A 258 17.89 6.30 -8.89
N LEU A 259 18.63 6.52 -9.97
CA LEU A 259 18.17 7.34 -11.10
C LEU A 259 16.95 6.73 -11.79
N ALA A 260 16.88 5.41 -11.93
CA ALA A 260 15.71 4.72 -12.45
C ALA A 260 14.46 4.92 -11.57
N VAL A 261 14.61 4.84 -10.23
CA VAL A 261 13.51 5.14 -9.29
C VAL A 261 13.02 6.56 -9.48
N ILE A 262 13.93 7.54 -9.53
CA ILE A 262 13.59 8.97 -9.69
C ILE A 262 12.86 9.21 -11.03
N ALA A 263 13.32 8.56 -12.10
CA ALA A 263 12.75 8.75 -13.44
C ALA A 263 11.36 8.10 -13.61
N TRP A 264 11.13 6.92 -13.02
CA TRP A 264 9.90 6.16 -13.25
C TRP A 264 8.78 6.47 -12.26
N ALA A 265 9.12 6.82 -11.02
CA ALA A 265 8.13 7.05 -9.96
C ALA A 265 7.05 8.08 -10.31
N PRO A 266 7.37 9.29 -10.82
CA PRO A 266 6.37 10.27 -11.19
C PRO A 266 5.41 9.78 -12.28
N GLY A 267 5.94 9.02 -13.25
CA GLY A 267 5.15 8.46 -14.35
C GLY A 267 4.14 7.42 -13.90
N ILE A 268 4.46 6.63 -12.87
CA ILE A 268 3.54 5.65 -12.28
C ILE A 268 2.38 6.36 -11.59
N VAL A 269 2.67 7.38 -10.78
CA VAL A 269 1.63 8.18 -10.08
C VAL A 269 0.67 8.82 -11.09
N LEU A 270 1.22 9.42 -12.15
CA LEU A 270 0.42 10.05 -13.21
C LEU A 270 -0.40 9.02 -13.98
N ALA A 271 0.15 7.84 -14.27
CA ALA A 271 -0.56 6.78 -14.99
C ALA A 271 -1.74 6.23 -14.18
N ILE A 272 -1.59 6.05 -12.86
CA ILE A 272 -2.67 5.62 -11.99
C ILE A 272 -3.78 6.66 -11.96
N ALA A 273 -3.46 7.92 -11.72
CA ALA A 273 -4.44 9.00 -11.68
C ALA A 273 -5.18 9.18 -13.02
N ALA A 274 -4.46 9.07 -14.16
CA ALA A 274 -5.06 9.16 -15.50
C ALA A 274 -6.02 7.98 -15.75
N ALA A 275 -5.64 6.75 -15.41
CA ALA A 275 -6.50 5.57 -15.57
C ALA A 275 -7.79 5.69 -14.73
N HIS A 276 -7.70 6.18 -13.49
CA HIS A 276 -8.87 6.39 -12.65
C HIS A 276 -9.82 7.45 -13.22
N GLN A 277 -9.30 8.55 -13.75
CA GLN A 277 -10.11 9.59 -14.42
C GLN A 277 -10.78 9.06 -15.68
N GLU A 278 -10.08 8.29 -16.49
CA GLU A 278 -10.63 7.68 -17.70
C GLU A 278 -11.80 6.73 -17.38
N ILE A 279 -11.64 5.83 -16.40
CA ILE A 279 -12.69 4.91 -15.99
C ILE A 279 -13.89 5.67 -15.42
N LEU A 280 -13.67 6.68 -14.57
CA LEU A 280 -14.73 7.52 -14.03
C LEU A 280 -15.52 8.21 -15.15
N GLY A 281 -14.81 8.74 -16.15
CA GLY A 281 -15.43 9.38 -17.32
C GLY A 281 -16.26 8.41 -18.14
N MET A 282 -15.80 7.19 -18.37
CA MET A 282 -16.57 6.14 -19.07
C MET A 282 -17.83 5.76 -18.27
N GLN A 283 -17.73 5.56 -16.98
CA GLN A 283 -18.88 5.23 -16.11
C GLN A 283 -19.93 6.37 -16.11
N ALA A 284 -19.46 7.62 -16.06
CA ALA A 284 -20.36 8.78 -16.11
C ALA A 284 -21.07 8.93 -17.47
N ALA A 285 -20.41 8.58 -18.56
CA ALA A 285 -21.02 8.57 -19.89
C ALA A 285 -22.08 7.48 -20.03
N ASP A 286 -21.82 6.28 -19.52
CA ASP A 286 -22.75 5.14 -19.55
C ASP A 286 -24.00 5.38 -18.71
N THR A 287 -23.88 6.10 -17.59
CA THR A 287 -25.01 6.44 -16.72
C THR A 287 -25.83 7.64 -17.18
N GLY A 288 -25.40 8.33 -18.24
CA GLY A 288 -26.08 9.52 -18.76
C GLY A 288 -26.06 10.75 -17.85
N VAL A 289 -25.30 10.68 -16.75
CA VAL A 289 -25.19 11.77 -15.74
C VAL A 289 -24.59 13.06 -16.32
N LEU A 290 -23.82 12.96 -17.40
CA LEU A 290 -23.20 14.11 -18.07
C LEU A 290 -24.10 14.78 -19.13
N GLN A 291 -25.33 14.28 -19.35
CA GLN A 291 -26.25 14.82 -20.36
C GLN A 291 -27.42 15.63 -19.78
N ALA A 292 -27.45 15.83 -18.49
CA ALA A 292 -28.43 16.62 -17.76
C ALA A 292 -27.76 17.79 -17.04
#